data_9a03fb60c8391a26b869085075c20edb
#
_entry.id   9a03fb60c8391a26b869085075c20edb
#
_cell.length_a   1.000
_cell.length_b   1.000
_cell.length_c   1.000
_cell.angle_alpha   90.00
_cell.angle_beta   90.00
_cell.angle_gamma   90.00
#
_symmetry.space_group_name_H-M   'P 1'
#
loop_
_entity.id
_entity.type
_entity.pdbx_description
1 polymer ?
#
loop_
_entity_poly.entity_id
_entity_poly.type
_entity_poly.pdbx_seq_one_letter_code
_entity_poly.pdbx_strand_id
1 'polypeptide(L)'
;MNVLDLCLKIDQAIPDSICDEFVNIFNESDRKQRLDRNGYPNWTNLFVQDLTDHEHYDVIQQKIEKQNHIFLNTYQNYIGEYGKYFESHTFEFEGGNIKCYESGTEDRYDFHADTSSLLTSRRYLAMIWYLNDDFEGGETVFYPECSIKPKKGSVLIFP
;
A
#
# COMPACT_ATOMS: atom_id res chain seq x y z
N MET A 1 6.41 -21.24 11.94
CA MET A 1 5.58 -20.24 11.26
C MET A 1 6.50 -19.49 10.31
N ASN A 2 6.23 -19.54 9.03
CA ASN A 2 6.96 -18.77 8.03
C ASN A 2 6.36 -17.36 8.02
N VAL A 3 7.16 -16.32 7.78
CA VAL A 3 6.67 -14.92 7.63
C VAL A 3 5.57 -14.84 6.56
N LEU A 4 5.68 -15.69 5.53
CA LEU A 4 4.68 -15.79 4.47
C LEU A 4 3.30 -16.26 4.92
N ASP A 5 3.23 -17.02 6.01
CA ASP A 5 1.95 -17.44 6.59
C ASP A 5 1.16 -16.25 7.16
N LEU A 6 1.83 -15.09 7.32
CA LEU A 6 1.25 -13.83 7.77
C LEU A 6 1.01 -12.83 6.63
N CYS A 7 1.39 -13.16 5.40
CA CYS A 7 1.16 -12.32 4.23
C CYS A 7 -0.10 -12.77 3.51
N LEU A 8 -1.08 -11.89 3.38
CA LEU A 8 -2.33 -12.15 2.67
C LEU A 8 -2.39 -11.32 1.39
N LYS A 9 -2.47 -11.97 0.24
CA LYS A 9 -2.81 -11.35 -1.02
C LYS A 9 -4.26 -11.66 -1.39
N ILE A 10 -5.04 -10.64 -1.67
CA ILE A 10 -6.45 -10.74 -2.10
C ILE A 10 -6.53 -10.25 -3.54
N ASP A 11 -6.75 -11.17 -4.48
CA ASP A 11 -6.96 -10.81 -5.89
C ASP A 11 -8.36 -10.23 -6.10
N GLN A 12 -8.49 -9.31 -7.07
CA GLN A 12 -9.76 -8.66 -7.42
C GLN A 12 -10.47 -7.99 -6.23
N ALA A 13 -9.69 -7.51 -5.27
CA ALA A 13 -10.18 -6.86 -4.06
C ALA A 13 -10.70 -5.45 -4.31
N ILE A 14 -10.15 -4.79 -5.32
CA ILE A 14 -10.47 -3.42 -5.73
C ILE A 14 -10.96 -3.45 -7.19
N PRO A 15 -12.12 -2.86 -7.50
CA PRO A 15 -12.59 -2.74 -8.88
C PRO A 15 -11.60 -1.98 -9.77
N ASP A 16 -11.44 -2.43 -11.02
CA ASP A 16 -10.54 -1.77 -11.98
C ASP A 16 -10.84 -0.28 -12.16
N SER A 17 -12.12 0.10 -12.13
CA SER A 17 -12.53 1.51 -12.22
C SER A 17 -12.00 2.37 -11.07
N ILE A 18 -11.87 1.80 -9.88
CA ILE A 18 -11.26 2.50 -8.73
C ILE A 18 -9.75 2.61 -8.92
N CYS A 19 -9.11 1.54 -9.42
CA CYS A 19 -7.68 1.59 -9.74
C CYS A 19 -7.38 2.67 -10.78
N ASP A 20 -8.18 2.73 -11.85
CA ASP A 20 -8.03 3.74 -12.92
C ASP A 20 -8.29 5.16 -12.39
N GLU A 21 -9.28 5.34 -11.51
CA GLU A 21 -9.54 6.62 -10.85
C GLU A 21 -8.31 7.12 -10.08
N PHE A 22 -7.67 6.25 -9.27
CA PHE A 22 -6.47 6.62 -8.51
C PHE A 22 -5.26 6.89 -9.40
N VAL A 23 -5.08 6.14 -10.49
CA VAL A 23 -4.03 6.39 -11.48
C VAL A 23 -4.26 7.74 -12.17
N ASN A 24 -5.49 8.09 -12.54
CA ASN A 24 -5.82 9.38 -13.13
C ASN A 24 -5.57 10.53 -12.16
N ILE A 25 -6.01 10.43 -10.90
CA ILE A 25 -5.72 11.41 -9.86
C ILE A 25 -4.21 11.64 -9.72
N PHE A 26 -3.43 10.55 -9.70
CA PHE A 26 -1.98 10.66 -9.66
C PHE A 26 -1.43 11.39 -10.89
N ASN A 27 -1.86 11.02 -12.10
CA ASN A 27 -1.35 11.58 -13.33
C ASN A 27 -1.66 13.09 -13.46
N GLU A 28 -2.85 13.50 -13.07
CA GLU A 28 -3.34 14.89 -13.21
C GLU A 28 -2.83 15.80 -12.08
N SER A 29 -2.43 15.25 -10.93
CA SER A 29 -1.99 16.04 -9.79
C SER A 29 -0.67 16.77 -10.07
N ASP A 30 -0.62 18.06 -9.73
CA ASP A 30 0.59 18.89 -9.70
C ASP A 30 1.35 18.81 -8.36
N ARG A 31 0.82 18.04 -7.37
CA ARG A 31 1.37 17.89 -6.02
C ARG A 31 2.28 16.67 -5.85
N LYS A 32 2.59 16.02 -6.96
CA LYS A 32 3.55 14.91 -6.96
C LYS A 32 4.94 15.38 -6.51
N GLN A 33 5.54 14.58 -5.65
CA GLN A 33 6.87 14.82 -5.13
C GLN A 33 7.82 13.72 -5.60
N ARG A 34 8.86 14.09 -6.32
CA ARG A 34 9.94 13.17 -6.63
C ARG A 34 10.80 12.97 -5.39
N LEU A 35 10.89 11.72 -4.94
CA LEU A 35 11.78 11.31 -3.87
C LEU A 35 13.03 10.72 -4.52
N ASP A 36 14.08 11.52 -4.56
CA ASP A 36 15.40 11.17 -5.09
C ASP A 36 16.43 11.39 -3.99
N ARG A 37 16.92 10.31 -3.42
CA ARG A 37 17.93 10.37 -2.37
C ARG A 37 19.14 9.57 -2.84
N ASN A 38 20.25 10.23 -3.06
CA ASN A 38 21.51 9.58 -3.43
C ASN A 38 21.79 8.33 -2.60
N GLY A 39 21.76 7.15 -3.26
CA GLY A 39 21.98 5.86 -2.62
C GLY A 39 20.77 5.25 -1.90
N TYR A 40 19.56 5.80 -2.11
CA TYR A 40 18.31 5.30 -1.54
C TYR A 40 17.25 5.12 -2.65
N PRO A 41 16.17 4.39 -2.32
CA PRO A 41 15.11 4.14 -3.28
C PRO A 41 14.48 5.42 -3.81
N ASN A 42 14.19 5.41 -5.10
CA ASN A 42 13.62 6.53 -5.84
C ASN A 42 12.22 6.18 -6.30
N TRP A 43 11.29 7.07 -6.15
CA TRP A 43 9.93 6.99 -6.70
C TRP A 43 9.30 8.37 -6.74
N THR A 44 8.19 8.51 -7.47
CA THR A 44 7.34 9.69 -7.40
C THR A 44 6.16 9.40 -6.46
N ASN A 45 5.93 10.28 -5.50
CA ASN A 45 4.93 10.12 -4.46
C ASN A 45 3.84 11.19 -4.57
N LEU A 46 2.60 10.80 -4.29
CA LEU A 46 1.47 11.70 -4.06
C LEU A 46 0.85 11.33 -2.71
N PHE A 47 0.92 12.24 -1.75
CA PHE A 47 0.24 12.07 -0.48
C PHE A 47 -1.25 12.37 -0.66
N VAL A 48 -2.12 11.42 -0.33
CA VAL A 48 -3.57 11.60 -0.46
C VAL A 48 -4.06 12.76 0.42
N GLN A 49 -3.44 12.97 1.57
CA GLN A 49 -3.73 14.10 2.45
C GLN A 49 -3.44 15.47 1.83
N ASP A 50 -2.59 15.55 0.80
CA ASP A 50 -2.29 16.81 0.12
C ASP A 50 -3.36 17.18 -0.94
N LEU A 51 -4.36 16.33 -1.12
CA LEU A 51 -5.46 16.53 -2.08
C LEU A 51 -6.67 17.26 -1.47
N THR A 52 -6.51 17.95 -0.34
CA THR A 52 -7.61 18.56 0.43
C THR A 52 -8.50 19.54 -0.33
N ASP A 53 -8.01 20.13 -1.40
CA ASP A 53 -8.74 21.02 -2.29
C ASP A 53 -9.24 20.34 -3.58
N HIS A 54 -8.99 19.03 -3.72
CA HIS A 54 -9.57 18.24 -4.80
C HIS A 54 -11.09 18.09 -4.55
N GLU A 55 -11.90 18.32 -5.58
CA GLU A 55 -13.37 18.34 -5.47
C GLU A 55 -13.98 17.02 -4.91
N HIS A 56 -13.24 15.92 -4.99
CA HIS A 56 -13.66 14.59 -4.52
C HIS A 56 -12.85 14.07 -3.32
N TYR A 57 -12.06 14.93 -2.65
CA TYR A 57 -11.19 14.52 -1.56
C TYR A 57 -11.91 13.69 -0.48
N ASP A 58 -13.01 14.18 0.04
CA ASP A 58 -13.76 13.50 1.10
C ASP A 58 -14.28 12.13 0.63
N VAL A 59 -14.70 12.05 -0.63
CA VAL A 59 -15.20 10.80 -1.23
C VAL A 59 -14.05 9.79 -1.38
N ILE A 60 -12.88 10.26 -1.79
CA ILE A 60 -11.66 9.42 -1.93
C ILE A 60 -11.24 8.89 -0.57
N GLN A 61 -11.15 9.74 0.45
CA GLN A 61 -10.80 9.34 1.81
C GLN A 61 -11.78 8.32 2.38
N GLN A 62 -13.08 8.54 2.25
CA GLN A 62 -14.11 7.59 2.70
C GLN A 62 -14.02 6.24 1.97
N LYS A 63 -13.72 6.24 0.67
CA LYS A 63 -13.51 5.00 -0.09
C LYS A 63 -12.31 4.22 0.46
N ILE A 64 -11.19 4.90 0.70
CA ILE A 64 -9.97 4.28 1.23
C ILE A 64 -10.22 3.69 2.62
N GLU A 65 -10.75 4.48 3.54
CA GLU A 65 -11.01 4.05 4.91
C GLU A 65 -11.96 2.86 4.97
N LYS A 66 -13.10 2.95 4.27
CA LYS A 66 -14.07 1.86 4.22
C LYS A 66 -13.45 0.57 3.70
N GLN A 67 -12.68 0.67 2.65
CA GLN A 67 -12.06 -0.50 2.02
C GLN A 67 -10.97 -1.09 2.92
N ASN A 68 -10.15 -0.25 3.53
CA ASN A 68 -9.11 -0.69 4.46
C ASN A 68 -9.69 -1.40 5.69
N HIS A 69 -10.83 -0.96 6.21
CA HIS A 69 -11.53 -1.68 7.29
C HIS A 69 -12.00 -3.07 6.86
N ILE A 70 -12.51 -3.22 5.64
CA ILE A 70 -12.92 -4.53 5.10
C ILE A 70 -11.69 -5.45 4.99
N PHE A 71 -10.57 -4.93 4.47
CA PHE A 71 -9.34 -5.69 4.32
C PHE A 71 -8.73 -6.07 5.68
N LEU A 72 -8.76 -5.17 6.64
CA LEU A 72 -8.31 -5.46 8.00
C LEU A 72 -9.10 -6.61 8.63
N ASN A 73 -10.44 -6.58 8.55
CA ASN A 73 -11.29 -7.66 9.05
C ASN A 73 -11.00 -9.00 8.33
N THR A 74 -10.76 -8.93 7.01
CA THR A 74 -10.41 -10.12 6.23
C THR A 74 -9.07 -10.69 6.69
N TYR A 75 -8.09 -9.84 6.93
CA TYR A 75 -6.77 -10.23 7.43
C TYR A 75 -6.85 -10.83 8.85
N GLN A 76 -7.62 -10.24 9.75
CA GLN A 76 -7.82 -10.78 11.10
C GLN A 76 -8.39 -12.19 11.07
N ASN A 77 -9.35 -12.45 10.18
CA ASN A 77 -9.88 -13.79 9.98
C ASN A 77 -8.85 -14.75 9.38
N TYR A 78 -8.01 -14.26 8.46
CA TYR A 78 -6.96 -15.06 7.84
C TYR A 78 -5.91 -15.55 8.83
N ILE A 79 -5.44 -14.68 9.71
CA ILE A 79 -4.46 -15.05 10.75
C ILE A 79 -5.06 -15.84 11.90
N GLY A 80 -6.37 -16.10 11.89
CA GLY A 80 -7.07 -17.02 12.79
C GLY A 80 -6.91 -16.67 14.27
N GLU A 81 -6.33 -17.60 15.06
CA GLU A 81 -6.18 -17.39 16.51
C GLU A 81 -5.33 -16.16 16.85
N TYR A 82 -4.37 -15.78 16.01
CA TYR A 82 -3.59 -14.57 16.20
C TYR A 82 -4.43 -13.29 16.03
N GLY A 83 -5.53 -13.35 15.27
CA GLY A 83 -6.46 -12.23 15.09
C GLY A 83 -7.09 -11.75 16.40
N LYS A 84 -7.25 -12.63 17.37
CA LYS A 84 -7.81 -12.29 18.69
C LYS A 84 -6.98 -11.24 19.44
N TYR A 85 -5.68 -11.17 19.18
CA TYR A 85 -4.81 -10.18 19.78
C TYR A 85 -5.01 -8.79 19.21
N PHE A 86 -5.70 -8.66 18.08
CA PHE A 86 -6.01 -7.39 17.42
C PHE A 86 -7.42 -6.90 17.72
N GLU A 87 -8.32 -7.74 18.22
CA GLU A 87 -9.74 -7.41 18.45
C GLU A 87 -9.97 -6.30 19.48
N SER A 88 -9.03 -6.08 20.39
CA SER A 88 -9.14 -5.10 21.48
C SER A 88 -8.54 -3.74 21.14
N HIS A 89 -8.02 -3.53 19.94
CA HIS A 89 -7.27 -2.35 19.58
C HIS A 89 -8.08 -1.46 18.65
N THR A 90 -8.07 -0.17 18.93
CA THR A 90 -8.52 0.86 17.97
C THR A 90 -7.46 0.96 16.87
N PHE A 91 -7.85 0.69 15.64
CA PHE A 91 -6.97 0.81 14.50
C PHE A 91 -7.06 2.21 13.93
N GLU A 92 -5.91 2.81 13.71
CA GLU A 92 -5.77 4.05 12.98
C GLU A 92 -5.02 3.76 11.68
N PHE A 93 -5.55 4.23 10.57
CA PHE A 93 -4.84 4.17 9.29
C PHE A 93 -4.02 5.44 9.12
N GLU A 94 -2.74 5.27 8.81
CA GLU A 94 -1.95 6.41 8.35
C GLU A 94 -2.46 6.87 6.98
N GLY A 95 -2.27 8.15 6.66
CA GLY A 95 -2.68 8.71 5.36
C GLY A 95 -2.09 7.92 4.20
N GLY A 96 -2.91 7.66 3.19
CA GLY A 96 -2.50 6.90 2.01
C GLY A 96 -1.49 7.66 1.14
N ASN A 97 -0.64 6.89 0.46
CA ASN A 97 0.30 7.41 -0.52
C ASN A 97 0.12 6.66 -1.84
N ILE A 98 0.06 7.38 -2.94
CA ILE A 98 0.19 6.78 -4.26
C ILE A 98 1.66 6.90 -4.66
N LYS A 99 2.31 5.76 -4.86
CA LYS A 99 3.72 5.66 -5.26
C LYS A 99 3.80 5.19 -6.70
N CYS A 100 4.55 5.90 -7.52
CA CYS A 100 4.85 5.51 -8.89
C CYS A 100 6.34 5.21 -9.02
N TYR A 101 6.64 4.00 -9.48
CA TYR A 101 7.97 3.54 -9.86
C TYR A 101 8.01 3.51 -11.38
N GLU A 102 8.84 4.35 -11.97
CA GLU A 102 8.88 4.52 -13.42
C GLU A 102 9.68 3.39 -14.08
N SER A 103 9.06 2.73 -15.06
CA SER A 103 9.68 1.64 -15.81
C SER A 103 10.88 2.14 -16.61
N GLY A 104 11.93 1.32 -16.67
CA GLY A 104 13.18 1.67 -17.39
C GLY A 104 14.09 2.63 -16.64
N THR A 105 13.76 2.96 -15.39
CA THR A 105 14.61 3.76 -14.48
C THR A 105 15.18 2.89 -13.37
N GLU A 106 15.92 3.49 -12.43
CA GLU A 106 16.38 2.83 -11.21
C GLU A 106 15.38 2.97 -10.05
N ASP A 107 14.12 3.26 -10.36
CA ASP A 107 13.08 3.39 -9.35
C ASP A 107 12.83 2.07 -8.64
N ARG A 108 13.00 2.09 -7.33
CA ARG A 108 12.78 0.94 -6.46
C ARG A 108 12.64 1.37 -5.01
N TYR A 109 12.15 0.48 -4.20
CA TYR A 109 12.21 0.61 -2.75
C TYR A 109 13.01 -0.57 -2.18
N ASP A 110 14.20 -0.28 -1.66
CA ASP A 110 15.09 -1.30 -1.13
C ASP A 110 14.52 -1.97 0.15
N PHE A 111 15.09 -3.11 0.53
CA PHE A 111 14.72 -3.80 1.76
C PHE A 111 14.77 -2.87 2.97
N HIS A 112 13.70 -2.82 3.70
CA HIS A 112 13.55 -1.99 4.90
C HIS A 112 12.56 -2.61 5.87
N ALA A 113 12.47 -2.03 7.06
CA ALA A 113 11.39 -2.26 8.00
C ALA A 113 10.57 -0.98 8.14
N ASP A 114 9.27 -1.08 8.10
CA ASP A 114 8.37 0.09 8.25
C ASP A 114 8.47 0.72 9.64
N THR A 115 8.90 -0.07 10.64
CA THR A 115 9.09 0.33 12.03
C THR A 115 10.55 0.73 12.31
N SER A 116 11.03 1.80 11.68
CA SER A 116 12.44 2.21 11.77
C SER A 116 12.72 3.34 12.76
N SER A 117 11.70 3.92 13.37
CA SER A 117 11.80 5.06 14.28
C SER A 117 10.72 5.03 15.36
N LEU A 118 10.87 5.89 16.38
CA LEU A 118 9.85 6.05 17.43
C LEU A 118 8.48 6.47 16.84
N LEU A 119 8.48 7.29 15.80
CA LEU A 119 7.25 7.75 15.14
C LEU A 119 6.54 6.61 14.40
N THR A 120 7.30 5.68 13.85
CA THR A 120 6.77 4.55 13.07
C THR A 120 6.60 3.27 13.90
N SER A 121 6.94 3.30 15.20
CA SER A 121 6.91 2.12 16.08
C SER A 121 5.50 1.53 16.30
N ARG A 122 4.46 2.28 15.95
CA ARG A 122 3.06 1.82 16.03
C ARG A 122 2.56 1.13 14.78
N ARG A 123 3.34 1.17 13.69
CA ARG A 123 3.01 0.45 12.47
C ARG A 123 3.20 -1.03 12.71
N TYR A 124 2.19 -1.81 12.51
CA TYR A 124 2.24 -3.27 12.67
C TYR A 124 1.65 -4.02 11.48
N LEU A 125 0.98 -3.32 10.57
CA LEU A 125 0.53 -3.84 9.28
C LEU A 125 0.76 -2.81 8.19
N ALA A 126 1.19 -3.30 7.04
CA ALA A 126 1.19 -2.58 5.78
C ALA A 126 0.09 -3.12 4.86
N MET A 127 -0.54 -2.23 4.11
CA MET A 127 -1.51 -2.57 3.06
C MET A 127 -1.06 -1.92 1.76
N ILE A 128 -0.82 -2.71 0.74
CA ILE A 128 -0.45 -2.24 -0.60
C ILE A 128 -1.59 -2.55 -1.55
N TRP A 129 -2.13 -1.53 -2.20
CA TRP A 129 -3.07 -1.64 -3.30
C TRP A 129 -2.31 -1.56 -4.63
N TYR A 130 -2.38 -2.59 -5.44
CA TYR A 130 -1.76 -2.59 -6.76
C TYR A 130 -2.74 -2.01 -7.79
N LEU A 131 -2.43 -0.81 -8.28
CA LEU A 131 -3.34 -0.05 -9.14
C LEU A 131 -3.20 -0.41 -10.62
N ASN A 132 -2.05 -0.97 -11.03
CA ASN A 132 -1.80 -1.45 -12.38
C ASN A 132 -0.85 -2.66 -12.38
N ASP A 133 -0.75 -3.35 -13.52
CA ASP A 133 0.08 -4.54 -13.72
C ASP A 133 0.59 -4.68 -15.17
N ASP A 134 0.50 -3.61 -15.95
CA ASP A 134 0.91 -3.54 -17.35
C ASP A 134 2.40 -3.23 -17.52
N PHE A 135 3.25 -3.81 -16.66
CA PHE A 135 4.70 -3.64 -16.62
C PHE A 135 5.41 -4.94 -16.25
N GLU A 136 6.74 -4.97 -16.44
CA GLU A 136 7.59 -6.05 -15.98
C GLU A 136 8.33 -5.62 -14.69
N GLY A 137 8.55 -6.58 -13.77
CA GLY A 137 9.18 -6.30 -12.48
C GLY A 137 8.22 -5.75 -11.46
N GLY A 138 8.72 -4.95 -10.53
CA GLY A 138 7.95 -4.29 -9.48
C GLY A 138 7.39 -5.23 -8.41
N GLU A 139 7.95 -6.43 -8.28
CA GLU A 139 7.55 -7.39 -7.27
C GLU A 139 7.79 -6.85 -5.85
N THR A 140 6.86 -7.12 -4.95
CA THR A 140 7.10 -6.96 -3.51
C THR A 140 7.83 -8.18 -3.01
N VAL A 141 9.08 -7.98 -2.55
CA VAL A 141 9.98 -9.06 -2.17
C VAL A 141 10.16 -9.09 -0.66
N PHE A 142 9.93 -10.26 -0.07
CA PHE A 142 10.22 -10.55 1.34
C PHE A 142 11.47 -11.44 1.43
N TYR A 143 12.33 -11.15 2.40
CA TYR A 143 13.52 -11.97 2.63
C TYR A 143 13.12 -13.34 3.24
N PRO A 144 13.78 -14.46 2.86
CA PRO A 144 14.89 -14.54 1.91
C PRO A 144 14.49 -14.81 0.46
N GLU A 145 13.28 -15.25 0.13
CA GLU A 145 12.99 -15.77 -1.21
C GLU A 145 11.51 -15.71 -1.61
N CYS A 146 10.72 -14.82 -1.04
CA CYS A 146 9.36 -14.66 -1.47
C CYS A 146 9.15 -13.38 -2.28
N SER A 147 8.63 -13.54 -3.46
CA SER A 147 8.31 -12.47 -4.39
C SER A 147 6.82 -12.52 -4.71
N ILE A 148 6.15 -11.40 -4.53
CA ILE A 148 4.73 -11.24 -4.85
C ILE A 148 4.61 -10.31 -6.03
N LYS A 149 4.14 -10.86 -7.16
CA LYS A 149 3.92 -10.08 -8.38
C LYS A 149 2.70 -9.18 -8.22
N PRO A 150 2.82 -7.88 -8.57
CA PRO A 150 1.68 -6.99 -8.68
C PRO A 150 0.60 -7.54 -9.62
N LYS A 151 -0.66 -7.30 -9.26
CA LYS A 151 -1.80 -7.57 -10.11
C LYS A 151 -2.84 -6.48 -9.87
N LYS A 152 -3.27 -5.82 -10.94
CA LYS A 152 -4.27 -4.74 -10.85
C LYS A 152 -5.47 -5.18 -10.03
N GLY A 153 -5.90 -4.32 -9.13
CA GLY A 153 -7.02 -4.60 -8.23
C GLY A 153 -6.73 -5.58 -7.10
N SER A 154 -5.50 -6.07 -6.94
CA SER A 154 -5.14 -6.88 -5.76
C SER A 154 -4.65 -6.03 -4.61
N VAL A 155 -4.81 -6.57 -3.40
CA VAL A 155 -4.31 -5.99 -2.15
C VAL A 155 -3.38 -6.99 -1.48
N LEU A 156 -2.25 -6.51 -1.00
CA LEU A 156 -1.31 -7.26 -0.18
C LEU A 156 -1.30 -6.69 1.23
N ILE A 157 -1.47 -7.55 2.24
CA ILE A 157 -1.46 -7.19 3.66
C ILE A 157 -0.39 -8.04 4.36
N PHE A 158 0.47 -7.40 5.12
CA PHE A 158 1.55 -8.06 5.84
C PHE A 158 1.97 -7.27 7.09
N PRO A 159 2.56 -7.94 8.11
CA PRO A 159 3.09 -7.29 9.31
C PRO A 159 4.41 -6.56 9.06
#